data_6b8fb974a3fbc0d9868ba6bc0fde06fc
#
_entry.id   6b8fb974a3fbc0d9868ba6bc0fde06fc
#
_cell.length_a   1.000
_cell.length_b   1.000
_cell.length_c   1.000
_cell.angle_alpha   90.00
_cell.angle_beta   90.00
_cell.angle_gamma   90.00
#
_symmetry.space_group_name_H-M   'P 1'
#
loop_
_entity.id
_entity.type
_entity.pdbx_description
1 polymer ?
#
loop_
_entity_poly.entity_id
_entity_poly.type
_entity_poly.pdbx_seq_one_letter_code
_entity_poly.pdbx_strand_id
1 'polypeptide(L)'
;MPLLTGLTDSEPLLAFATPPTQESADGLVERIKADLHPGQLAFVNDQSTQIIGLSAGYGAGKTRSLCAKALALAIANQGFVGCVMEPTGPLIRDIWQNDFEAFLEQYDIPYSFRASPLAEYVLHLPGGDTKILCRSFENWSRIIGLNLAWVLADEIDTVSPAIAEKAFPKILGRLRSGNVRQFGAASTPEGFRWMWNTFGTEDAQKRPDRKLIRMRTADNPWLPPDFIERLQANYDPSLLQAYLEGQFCNLTTGQVYDRFDRSKHICRDLPDVSDEPIRAGIDFNIGNMSAVIGVRLGNSLLLIDEISGAHDTDALAQEIRRRFPHSRILAYPDSSGSARSTNSSRTDVSILESYGFSNQSAKSNPPVRDRVASVQALLENGKGEVRLQVAAHCKRTIECLELQSYTEAGDPDKDAGYDHMNDALGYLVYRDFSMLHARAGRSTGIRLY
;
A
#
# COMPACT_ATOMS: atom_id res chain seq x y z
N MET A 1 2.75 -72.55 42.47
CA MET A 1 4.15 -72.46 42.00
C MET A 1 4.18 -72.94 40.58
N PRO A 2 4.60 -72.19 39.60
CA PRO A 2 5.99 -71.92 39.35
C PRO A 2 6.34 -70.47 39.06
N LEU A 3 7.61 -70.17 39.14
CA LEU A 3 8.43 -69.01 38.94
C LEU A 3 8.28 -68.37 37.57
N LEU A 4 8.16 -67.06 37.51
CA LEU A 4 8.37 -66.23 36.35
C LEU A 4 9.78 -65.59 36.43
N THR A 5 10.62 -66.02 35.57
CA THR A 5 11.97 -65.51 35.30
C THR A 5 11.85 -64.35 34.32
N GLY A 6 12.57 -63.31 34.58
CA GLY A 6 12.96 -62.08 33.98
C GLY A 6 12.82 -61.87 32.48
N LEU A 7 12.45 -60.65 32.18
CA LEU A 7 12.78 -59.99 30.95
C LEU A 7 13.43 -58.62 31.31
N THR A 8 14.73 -58.59 31.11
CA THR A 8 15.50 -57.35 31.00
C THR A 8 15.52 -56.95 29.54
N ASP A 9 14.70 -56.02 29.14
CA ASP A 9 14.91 -55.27 27.90
C ASP A 9 15.08 -53.77 28.28
N SER A 10 16.34 -53.42 28.33
CA SER A 10 16.78 -52.04 28.39
C SER A 10 16.60 -51.41 26.98
N GLU A 11 15.50 -50.68 26.76
CA GLU A 11 15.41 -49.80 25.62
C GLU A 11 16.51 -48.73 25.73
N PRO A 12 17.19 -48.40 24.61
CA PRO A 12 18.17 -47.33 24.61
C PRO A 12 17.45 -45.98 24.81
N LEU A 13 17.84 -45.26 25.85
CA LEU A 13 17.54 -43.86 26.04
C LEU A 13 17.78 -43.12 24.73
N LEU A 14 16.71 -42.57 24.15
CA LEU A 14 16.80 -41.60 23.08
C LEU A 14 17.78 -40.50 23.52
N ALA A 15 18.92 -40.46 22.86
CA ALA A 15 19.86 -39.37 23.00
C ALA A 15 19.13 -38.10 22.63
N PHE A 16 18.84 -37.26 23.60
CA PHE A 16 18.44 -35.89 23.35
C PHE A 16 19.52 -35.26 22.50
N ALA A 17 19.18 -34.90 21.27
CA ALA A 17 20.05 -34.09 20.43
C ALA A 17 20.45 -32.87 21.26
N THR A 18 21.74 -32.65 21.39
CA THR A 18 22.28 -31.41 21.98
C THR A 18 21.55 -30.24 21.30
N PRO A 19 20.93 -29.29 22.06
CA PRO A 19 20.33 -28.13 21.45
C PRO A 19 21.41 -27.44 20.59
N PRO A 20 21.07 -26.93 19.40
CA PRO A 20 22.02 -26.26 18.55
C PRO A 20 22.71 -25.17 19.40
N THR A 21 24.02 -25.10 19.31
CA THR A 21 24.82 -24.08 19.97
C THR A 21 24.21 -22.74 19.64
N GLN A 22 23.69 -22.04 20.65
CA GLN A 22 23.02 -20.77 20.48
C GLN A 22 24.01 -19.79 19.84
N GLU A 23 23.75 -19.40 18.59
CA GLU A 23 24.57 -18.44 17.85
C GLU A 23 24.69 -17.15 18.69
N SER A 24 25.88 -16.55 18.72
CA SER A 24 26.04 -15.27 19.42
C SER A 24 25.22 -14.17 18.69
N ALA A 25 24.79 -13.15 19.44
CA ALA A 25 24.08 -12.00 18.86
C ALA A 25 24.85 -11.38 17.69
N ASP A 26 26.18 -11.34 17.77
CA ASP A 26 27.05 -10.80 16.72
C ASP A 26 27.05 -11.68 15.47
N GLY A 27 27.08 -13.01 15.62
CA GLY A 27 26.99 -13.95 14.50
C GLY A 27 25.66 -13.85 13.74
N LEU A 28 24.56 -13.74 14.50
CA LEU A 28 23.23 -13.52 13.93
C LEU A 28 23.18 -12.21 13.14
N VAL A 29 23.70 -11.11 13.70
CA VAL A 29 23.73 -9.80 13.02
C VAL A 29 24.53 -9.87 11.74
N GLU A 30 25.70 -10.52 11.72
CA GLU A 30 26.52 -10.64 10.50
C GLU A 30 25.84 -11.53 9.43
N ARG A 31 25.15 -12.59 9.82
CA ARG A 31 24.36 -13.42 8.90
C ARG A 31 23.24 -12.61 8.23
N ILE A 32 22.51 -11.79 9.00
CA ILE A 32 21.48 -10.92 8.46
C ILE A 32 22.05 -9.86 7.51
N LYS A 33 23.18 -9.24 7.89
CA LYS A 33 23.84 -8.25 7.06
C LYS A 33 24.27 -8.79 5.71
N ALA A 34 24.69 -10.03 5.63
CA ALA A 34 25.10 -10.68 4.38
C ALA A 34 23.95 -10.77 3.36
N ASP A 35 22.71 -10.80 3.83
CA ASP A 35 21.51 -10.89 3.00
C ASP A 35 20.86 -9.52 2.68
N LEU A 36 21.57 -8.43 2.95
CA LEU A 36 21.10 -7.06 2.71
C LEU A 36 21.96 -6.36 1.67
N HIS A 37 21.34 -5.67 0.73
CA HIS A 37 22.06 -4.83 -0.20
C HIS A 37 22.56 -3.51 0.47
N PRO A 38 23.49 -2.75 -0.13
CA PRO A 38 24.16 -1.62 0.53
C PRO A 38 23.21 -0.55 1.09
N GLY A 39 22.10 -0.24 0.40
CA GLY A 39 21.12 0.74 0.89
C GLY A 39 20.38 0.28 2.16
N GLN A 40 20.03 -1.00 2.21
CA GLN A 40 19.44 -1.62 3.40
C GLN A 40 20.43 -1.63 4.56
N LEU A 41 21.69 -2.01 4.28
CA LEU A 41 22.78 -2.01 5.29
C LEU A 41 23.01 -0.61 5.88
N ALA A 42 23.00 0.44 5.05
CA ALA A 42 23.17 1.81 5.50
C ALA A 42 22.06 2.23 6.49
N PHE A 43 20.81 1.80 6.25
CA PHE A 43 19.68 2.06 7.13
C PHE A 43 19.77 1.23 8.42
N VAL A 44 20.03 -0.07 8.32
CA VAL A 44 20.04 -0.99 9.45
C VAL A 44 21.18 -0.69 10.43
N ASN A 45 22.38 -0.38 9.92
CA ASN A 45 23.57 -0.16 10.74
C ASN A 45 23.59 1.20 11.45
N ASP A 46 22.84 2.19 10.99
CA ASP A 46 22.82 3.51 11.61
C ASP A 46 22.00 3.51 12.90
N GLN A 47 22.65 3.36 14.03
CA GLN A 47 22.06 3.43 15.37
C GLN A 47 22.36 4.73 16.11
N SER A 48 23.06 5.66 15.46
CA SER A 48 23.49 6.92 16.05
C SER A 48 22.57 8.09 15.74
N THR A 49 21.93 8.08 14.56
CA THR A 49 21.00 9.12 14.12
C THR A 49 19.67 9.00 14.88
N GLN A 50 19.20 10.10 15.46
CA GLN A 50 17.94 10.10 16.22
C GLN A 50 16.70 9.85 15.35
N ILE A 51 16.67 10.46 14.16
CA ILE A 51 15.55 10.39 13.22
C ILE A 51 16.10 9.97 11.87
N ILE A 52 15.84 8.72 11.48
CA ILE A 52 16.35 8.16 10.22
C ILE A 52 15.19 7.85 9.26
N GLY A 53 15.32 8.30 8.02
CA GLY A 53 14.37 8.05 6.94
C GLY A 53 14.94 7.10 5.89
N LEU A 54 14.09 6.27 5.33
CA LEU A 54 14.34 5.41 4.19
C LEU A 54 13.33 5.75 3.10
N SER A 55 13.75 6.55 2.13
CA SER A 55 12.96 6.86 0.94
C SER A 55 13.30 5.87 -0.16
N ALA A 56 12.35 5.07 -0.60
CA ALA A 56 12.68 3.96 -1.48
C ALA A 56 11.60 3.69 -2.53
N GLY A 57 12.05 3.27 -3.71
CA GLY A 57 11.18 2.83 -4.79
C GLY A 57 10.40 1.54 -4.45
N TYR A 58 9.43 1.22 -5.28
CA TYR A 58 8.68 -0.03 -5.16
C TYR A 58 9.61 -1.24 -5.36
N GLY A 59 9.46 -2.24 -4.47
CA GLY A 59 10.28 -3.43 -4.53
C GLY A 59 11.74 -3.22 -4.09
N ALA A 60 12.16 -2.02 -3.69
CA ALA A 60 13.52 -1.77 -3.20
C ALA A 60 13.86 -2.46 -1.86
N GLY A 61 12.90 -3.12 -1.22
CA GLY A 61 13.13 -3.90 0.01
C GLY A 61 12.94 -3.10 1.30
N LYS A 62 12.01 -2.13 1.34
CA LYS A 62 11.67 -1.33 2.54
C LYS A 62 11.31 -2.19 3.75
N THR A 63 10.29 -3.05 3.59
CA THR A 63 9.78 -3.89 4.70
C THR A 63 10.86 -4.81 5.25
N ARG A 64 11.68 -5.42 4.36
CA ARG A 64 12.84 -6.22 4.81
C ARG A 64 13.85 -5.37 5.59
N SER A 65 14.10 -4.13 5.16
CA SER A 65 14.96 -3.19 5.90
C SER A 65 14.41 -2.88 7.29
N LEU A 66 13.09 -2.68 7.39
CA LEU A 66 12.42 -2.44 8.67
C LEU A 66 12.47 -3.66 9.59
N CYS A 67 12.25 -4.87 9.06
CA CYS A 67 12.38 -6.11 9.83
C CYS A 67 13.80 -6.29 10.40
N ALA A 68 14.81 -6.11 9.55
CA ALA A 68 16.21 -6.18 9.96
C ALA A 68 16.58 -5.08 10.97
N LYS A 69 16.07 -3.84 10.76
CA LYS A 69 16.25 -2.72 11.67
C LYS A 69 15.57 -2.96 13.02
N ALA A 70 14.35 -3.48 13.03
CA ALA A 70 13.61 -3.83 14.23
C ALA A 70 14.41 -4.83 15.09
N LEU A 71 14.97 -5.84 14.46
CA LEU A 71 15.79 -6.83 15.15
C LEU A 71 17.11 -6.22 15.65
N ALA A 72 17.81 -5.42 14.84
CA ALA A 72 19.04 -4.75 15.26
C ALA A 72 18.81 -3.83 16.46
N LEU A 73 17.69 -3.08 16.45
CA LEU A 73 17.30 -2.23 17.58
C LEU A 73 16.83 -3.04 18.79
N ALA A 74 16.18 -4.19 18.59
CA ALA A 74 15.80 -5.09 19.67
C ALA A 74 17.03 -5.68 20.38
N ILE A 75 18.05 -6.09 19.62
CA ILE A 75 19.32 -6.58 20.15
C ILE A 75 20.05 -5.47 20.95
N ALA A 76 20.10 -4.26 20.39
CA ALA A 76 20.74 -3.11 21.06
C ALA A 76 20.01 -2.63 22.33
N ASN A 77 18.72 -2.98 22.47
CA ASN A 77 17.83 -2.51 23.53
C ASN A 77 17.15 -3.67 24.29
N GLN A 78 17.88 -4.74 24.58
CA GLN A 78 17.32 -5.87 25.31
C GLN A 78 16.74 -5.45 26.67
N GLY A 79 15.56 -5.98 27.00
CA GLY A 79 14.80 -5.58 28.20
C GLY A 79 13.98 -4.30 28.04
N PHE A 80 14.12 -3.57 26.94
CA PHE A 80 13.32 -2.39 26.64
C PHE A 80 12.26 -2.66 25.58
N VAL A 81 11.33 -1.72 25.41
CA VAL A 81 10.18 -1.87 24.51
C VAL A 81 10.40 -1.06 23.25
N GLY A 82 10.27 -1.72 22.09
CA GLY A 82 10.18 -1.08 20.78
C GLY A 82 8.74 -1.01 20.27
N CYS A 83 8.52 -0.25 19.19
CA CYS A 83 7.22 -0.18 18.54
C CYS A 83 7.37 -0.10 17.03
N VAL A 84 6.52 -0.83 16.32
CA VAL A 84 6.34 -0.70 14.87
C VAL A 84 4.97 -0.08 14.62
N MET A 85 4.91 0.81 13.65
CA MET A 85 3.70 1.52 13.30
C MET A 85 3.39 1.39 11.81
N GLU A 86 2.16 0.97 11.53
CA GLU A 86 1.57 0.93 10.19
C GLU A 86 0.53 2.05 10.04
N PRO A 87 0.18 2.47 8.82
CA PRO A 87 -0.90 3.42 8.59
C PRO A 87 -2.20 3.01 9.25
N THR A 88 -2.61 1.75 9.09
CA THR A 88 -3.89 1.21 9.58
C THR A 88 -3.72 -0.10 10.35
N GLY A 89 -4.72 -0.45 11.17
CA GLY A 89 -4.72 -1.72 11.90
C GLY A 89 -4.69 -2.98 11.01
N PRO A 90 -5.44 -3.07 9.91
CA PRO A 90 -5.36 -4.19 8.98
C PRO A 90 -3.96 -4.40 8.39
N LEU A 91 -3.21 -3.35 8.05
CA LEU A 91 -1.86 -3.47 7.47
C LEU A 91 -0.87 -4.12 8.44
N ILE A 92 -1.06 -3.98 9.75
CA ILE A 92 -0.25 -4.70 10.75
C ILE A 92 -0.34 -6.21 10.54
N ARG A 93 -1.52 -6.75 10.24
CA ARG A 93 -1.74 -8.18 10.04
C ARG A 93 -1.37 -8.64 8.64
N ASP A 94 -1.74 -7.83 7.64
CA ASP A 94 -1.71 -8.23 6.25
C ASP A 94 -0.30 -8.03 5.64
N ILE A 95 0.50 -7.12 6.20
CA ILE A 95 1.86 -6.81 5.73
C ILE A 95 2.88 -7.11 6.82
N TRP A 96 2.91 -6.30 7.90
CA TRP A 96 3.98 -6.39 8.90
C TRP A 96 4.09 -7.78 9.51
N GLN A 97 2.99 -8.37 9.97
CA GLN A 97 3.01 -9.65 10.64
C GLN A 97 3.57 -10.74 9.73
N ASN A 98 3.07 -10.84 8.51
CA ASN A 98 3.50 -11.86 7.55
C ASN A 98 5.00 -11.74 7.23
N ASP A 99 5.47 -10.52 6.95
CA ASP A 99 6.85 -10.29 6.55
C ASP A 99 7.82 -10.43 7.74
N PHE A 100 7.40 -9.97 8.93
CA PHE A 100 8.25 -10.05 10.11
C PHE A 100 8.35 -11.48 10.65
N GLU A 101 7.27 -12.24 10.67
CA GLU A 101 7.29 -13.65 11.07
C GLU A 101 8.14 -14.48 10.11
N ALA A 102 7.96 -14.31 8.79
CA ALA A 102 8.81 -14.96 7.78
C ALA A 102 10.31 -14.59 7.95
N PHE A 103 10.59 -13.32 8.30
CA PHE A 103 11.94 -12.86 8.58
C PHE A 103 12.53 -13.52 9.85
N LEU A 104 11.76 -13.61 10.94
CA LEU A 104 12.19 -14.25 12.17
C LEU A 104 12.46 -15.75 11.96
N GLU A 105 11.58 -16.43 11.20
CA GLU A 105 11.74 -17.85 10.84
C GLU A 105 12.96 -18.08 9.97
N GLN A 106 13.24 -17.20 8.99
CA GLN A 106 14.42 -17.32 8.12
C GLN A 106 15.72 -17.34 8.90
N TYR A 107 15.78 -16.65 10.04
CA TYR A 107 16.99 -16.52 10.86
C TYR A 107 16.91 -17.31 12.17
N ASP A 108 15.94 -18.23 12.29
CA ASP A 108 15.74 -19.10 13.46
C ASP A 108 15.62 -18.31 14.77
N ILE A 109 14.97 -17.15 14.75
CA ILE A 109 14.80 -16.29 15.91
C ILE A 109 13.54 -16.72 16.67
N PRO A 110 13.66 -17.21 17.90
CA PRO A 110 12.50 -17.61 18.68
C PRO A 110 11.70 -16.40 19.13
N TYR A 111 10.37 -16.47 18.99
CA TYR A 111 9.48 -15.41 19.39
C TYR A 111 8.15 -15.93 19.92
N SER A 112 7.44 -15.09 20.65
CA SER A 112 6.05 -15.27 21.02
C SER A 112 5.23 -14.10 20.47
N PHE A 113 4.04 -14.41 19.93
CA PHE A 113 3.13 -13.40 19.38
C PHE A 113 1.81 -13.40 20.10
N ARG A 114 1.27 -12.21 20.38
CA ARG A 114 -0.07 -11.99 20.93
C ARG A 114 -0.85 -11.01 20.05
N ALA A 115 -1.96 -11.47 19.48
CA ALA A 115 -2.78 -10.64 18.58
C ALA A 115 -3.75 -9.70 19.32
N SER A 116 -4.26 -10.11 20.50
CA SER A 116 -5.33 -9.39 21.21
C SER A 116 -4.93 -9.06 22.66
N PRO A 117 -5.35 -7.92 23.23
CA PRO A 117 -6.17 -6.85 22.63
C PRO A 117 -5.44 -5.96 21.62
N LEU A 118 -4.12 -5.97 21.62
CA LEU A 118 -3.26 -5.25 20.69
C LEU A 118 -2.09 -6.15 20.32
N ALA A 119 -1.72 -6.16 19.04
CA ALA A 119 -0.63 -6.99 18.53
C ALA A 119 0.71 -6.62 19.20
N GLU A 120 1.45 -7.64 19.65
CA GLU A 120 2.79 -7.49 20.20
C GLU A 120 3.61 -8.78 20.03
N TYR A 121 4.90 -8.62 19.87
CA TYR A 121 5.90 -9.68 19.86
C TYR A 121 6.75 -9.63 21.11
N VAL A 122 7.23 -10.79 21.55
CA VAL A 122 8.35 -10.94 22.46
C VAL A 122 9.39 -11.76 21.73
N LEU A 123 10.54 -11.17 21.43
CA LEU A 123 11.68 -11.85 20.84
C LEU A 123 12.53 -12.43 21.97
N HIS A 124 12.82 -13.72 21.91
CA HIS A 124 13.66 -14.44 22.89
C HIS A 124 15.12 -14.44 22.41
N LEU A 125 15.83 -13.35 22.71
CA LEU A 125 17.19 -13.11 22.23
C LEU A 125 18.24 -13.62 23.26
N PRO A 126 19.47 -13.95 22.81
CA PRO A 126 20.52 -14.52 23.69
C PRO A 126 20.86 -13.68 24.95
N GLY A 127 20.60 -12.39 24.96
CA GLY A 127 20.86 -11.51 26.12
C GLY A 127 19.63 -11.13 26.91
N GLY A 128 18.46 -11.61 26.55
CA GLY A 128 17.17 -11.35 27.20
C GLY A 128 16.04 -11.00 26.25
N ASP A 129 14.83 -11.11 26.76
CA ASP A 129 13.62 -10.85 26.00
C ASP A 129 13.47 -9.38 25.62
N THR A 130 13.00 -9.12 24.41
CA THR A 130 12.67 -7.78 23.94
C THR A 130 11.24 -7.74 23.40
N LYS A 131 10.45 -6.78 23.89
CA LYS A 131 9.06 -6.60 23.45
C LYS A 131 8.97 -5.60 22.32
N ILE A 132 8.19 -5.95 21.27
CA ILE A 132 7.86 -5.07 20.15
C ILE A 132 6.35 -4.91 20.08
N LEU A 133 5.88 -3.68 20.21
CA LEU A 133 4.47 -3.34 20.09
C LEU A 133 4.13 -3.01 18.64
N CYS A 134 3.00 -3.51 18.13
CA CYS A 134 2.49 -3.11 16.81
C CYS A 134 1.32 -2.16 16.99
N ARG A 135 1.40 -0.98 16.39
CA ARG A 135 0.39 0.09 16.51
C ARG A 135 0.06 0.68 15.13
N SER A 136 -1.06 1.36 15.00
CA SER A 136 -1.42 2.08 13.78
C SER A 136 -1.45 3.59 13.99
N PHE A 137 -1.17 4.34 12.92
CA PHE A 137 -1.30 5.80 12.95
C PHE A 137 -2.75 6.24 13.13
N GLU A 138 -3.74 5.50 12.68
CA GLU A 138 -5.16 5.77 12.97
C GLU A 138 -5.41 5.87 14.49
N ASN A 139 -4.71 5.04 15.27
CA ASN A 139 -4.86 4.95 16.72
C ASN A 139 -3.59 5.41 17.47
N TRP A 140 -2.85 6.37 16.91
CA TRP A 140 -1.57 6.84 17.45
C TRP A 140 -1.65 7.30 18.93
N SER A 141 -2.82 7.76 19.38
CA SER A 141 -3.01 8.17 20.77
C SER A 141 -2.73 7.05 21.77
N ARG A 142 -2.80 5.78 21.36
CA ARG A 142 -2.46 4.61 22.22
C ARG A 142 -0.98 4.49 22.54
N ILE A 143 -0.12 5.30 21.91
CA ILE A 143 1.31 5.40 22.26
C ILE A 143 1.52 6.35 23.47
N ILE A 144 0.56 7.24 23.72
CA ILE A 144 0.65 8.20 24.84
C ILE A 144 0.72 7.43 26.16
N GLY A 145 1.75 7.73 26.95
CA GLY A 145 2.00 7.04 28.22
C GLY A 145 3.04 5.91 28.17
N LEU A 146 3.40 5.42 26.98
CA LEU A 146 4.43 4.40 26.84
C LEU A 146 5.85 4.97 27.07
N ASN A 147 6.76 4.10 27.47
CA ASN A 147 8.21 4.34 27.48
C ASN A 147 8.82 3.43 26.43
N LEU A 148 9.31 4.00 25.35
CA LEU A 148 9.85 3.27 24.20
C LEU A 148 11.34 3.56 24.05
N ALA A 149 12.07 2.56 23.56
CA ALA A 149 13.44 2.72 23.11
C ALA A 149 13.47 3.23 21.66
N TRP A 150 12.64 2.63 20.81
CA TRP A 150 12.61 2.98 19.40
C TRP A 150 11.19 2.83 18.81
N VAL A 151 10.97 3.54 17.72
CA VAL A 151 9.76 3.42 16.90
C VAL A 151 10.18 3.33 15.44
N LEU A 152 9.62 2.36 14.71
CA LEU A 152 9.74 2.25 13.28
C LEU A 152 8.36 2.44 12.62
N ALA A 153 8.28 3.31 11.63
CA ALA A 153 7.05 3.61 10.90
C ALA A 153 7.19 3.12 9.45
N ASP A 154 6.26 2.27 9.00
CA ASP A 154 6.18 1.90 7.59
C ASP A 154 5.15 2.77 6.87
N GLU A 155 5.42 3.06 5.60
CA GLU A 155 4.57 3.81 4.64
C GLU A 155 3.94 5.08 5.25
N ILE A 156 4.74 5.86 6.01
CA ILE A 156 4.25 7.04 6.72
C ILE A 156 3.71 8.14 5.79
N ASP A 157 4.19 8.23 4.55
CA ASP A 157 3.69 9.21 3.58
C ASP A 157 2.29 8.86 3.05
N THR A 158 1.79 7.64 3.27
CA THR A 158 0.40 7.27 3.00
C THR A 158 -0.56 7.71 4.10
N VAL A 159 -0.04 8.05 5.29
CA VAL A 159 -0.82 8.59 6.39
C VAL A 159 -1.23 10.02 6.07
N SER A 160 -2.44 10.42 6.45
CA SER A 160 -2.89 11.81 6.33
C SER A 160 -1.87 12.77 6.97
N PRO A 161 -1.45 13.85 6.28
CA PRO A 161 -0.48 14.80 6.83
C PRO A 161 -0.85 15.32 8.21
N ALA A 162 -2.13 15.63 8.44
CA ALA A 162 -2.61 16.11 9.74
C ALA A 162 -2.43 15.08 10.88
N ILE A 163 -2.53 13.79 10.58
CA ILE A 163 -2.29 12.72 11.56
C ILE A 163 -0.79 12.56 11.80
N ALA A 164 0.01 12.49 10.74
CA ALA A 164 1.45 12.33 10.85
C ALA A 164 2.10 13.48 11.62
N GLU A 165 1.71 14.74 11.34
CA GLU A 165 2.19 15.93 12.03
C GLU A 165 1.81 15.98 13.52
N LYS A 166 0.61 15.52 13.88
CA LYS A 166 0.18 15.44 15.29
C LYS A 166 0.84 14.30 16.05
N ALA A 167 1.01 13.14 15.40
CA ALA A 167 1.55 11.94 16.01
C ALA A 167 3.06 12.04 16.25
N PHE A 168 3.82 12.54 15.29
CA PHE A 168 5.29 12.52 15.32
C PHE A 168 5.91 13.18 16.56
N PRO A 169 5.55 14.42 16.97
CA PRO A 169 6.11 15.01 18.21
C PRO A 169 5.75 14.22 19.46
N LYS A 170 4.59 13.58 19.48
CA LYS A 170 4.15 12.75 20.60
C LYS A 170 4.94 11.45 20.68
N ILE A 171 5.24 10.84 19.52
CA ILE A 171 6.09 9.66 19.42
C ILE A 171 7.50 9.97 19.91
N LEU A 172 8.11 11.06 19.44
CA LEU A 172 9.45 11.49 19.90
C LEU A 172 9.50 11.67 21.41
N GLY A 173 8.45 12.24 22.03
CA GLY A 173 8.35 12.36 23.48
C GLY A 173 8.22 11.01 24.22
N ARG A 174 8.09 9.88 23.52
CA ARG A 174 8.07 8.52 24.11
C ARG A 174 9.42 7.82 24.05
N LEU A 175 10.36 8.29 23.21
CA LEU A 175 11.70 7.74 23.06
C LEU A 175 12.60 8.18 24.23
N ARG A 176 12.39 7.59 25.39
CA ARG A 176 13.04 7.98 26.64
C ARG A 176 13.62 6.83 27.49
N SER A 177 13.62 5.63 26.91
CA SER A 177 14.21 4.42 27.54
C SER A 177 15.18 3.76 26.57
N GLY A 178 16.01 2.84 27.06
CA GLY A 178 16.93 2.04 26.25
C GLY A 178 18.25 2.73 25.90
N ASN A 179 19.13 1.96 25.30
CA ASN A 179 20.48 2.37 24.93
C ASN A 179 20.50 3.17 23.62
N VAL A 180 19.72 2.71 22.63
CA VAL A 180 19.55 3.36 21.32
C VAL A 180 18.13 3.91 21.23
N ARG A 181 18.00 5.24 21.23
CA ARG A 181 16.71 5.94 21.13
C ARG A 181 16.56 6.50 19.74
N GLN A 182 15.77 5.80 18.91
CA GLN A 182 15.67 6.12 17.50
C GLN A 182 14.22 6.08 16.99
N PHE A 183 13.87 7.06 16.16
CA PHE A 183 12.73 7.00 15.26
C PHE A 183 13.22 6.69 13.85
N GLY A 184 12.74 5.60 13.27
CA GLY A 184 12.98 5.26 11.87
C GLY A 184 11.68 5.29 11.07
N ALA A 185 11.72 5.76 9.84
CA ALA A 185 10.59 5.74 8.92
C ALA A 185 11.01 5.20 7.56
N ALA A 186 10.19 4.34 6.96
CA ALA A 186 10.35 3.91 5.60
C ALA A 186 9.08 4.25 4.81
N SER A 187 9.24 4.78 3.59
CA SER A 187 8.11 5.05 2.70
C SER A 187 8.55 5.17 1.26
N THR A 188 7.65 4.86 0.34
CA THR A 188 7.74 5.40 -1.01
C THR A 188 7.32 6.87 -0.95
N PRO A 189 8.05 7.80 -1.56
CA PRO A 189 7.68 9.22 -1.54
C PRO A 189 6.30 9.46 -2.15
N GLU A 190 5.47 10.20 -1.43
CA GLU A 190 4.11 10.57 -1.84
C GLU A 190 4.02 12.08 -2.18
N GLY A 191 4.99 12.57 -2.95
CA GLY A 191 5.13 13.99 -3.19
C GLY A 191 5.88 14.68 -2.05
N PHE A 192 5.46 15.91 -1.73
CA PHE A 192 6.08 16.74 -0.69
C PHE A 192 5.33 16.62 0.66
N ARG A 193 5.13 15.37 1.13
CA ARG A 193 4.42 15.07 2.37
C ARG A 193 5.36 15.00 3.58
N TRP A 194 5.06 14.14 4.56
CA TRP A 194 5.78 14.08 5.83
C TRP A 194 7.28 13.75 5.67
N MET A 195 7.63 12.82 4.79
CA MET A 195 9.04 12.47 4.52
C MET A 195 9.82 13.65 3.94
N TRP A 196 9.20 14.39 3.00
CA TRP A 196 9.80 15.62 2.47
C TRP A 196 9.98 16.69 3.54
N ASN A 197 8.94 17.00 4.32
CA ASN A 197 8.99 18.00 5.37
C ASN A 197 10.03 17.67 6.44
N THR A 198 10.23 16.36 6.71
CA THR A 198 11.14 15.89 7.76
C THR A 198 12.59 15.80 7.26
N PHE A 199 12.83 15.46 5.98
CA PHE A 199 14.16 15.15 5.46
C PHE A 199 14.56 15.90 4.19
N GLY A 200 13.61 16.38 3.39
CA GLY A 200 13.86 16.88 2.04
C GLY A 200 14.09 18.40 1.96
N THR A 201 13.51 19.17 2.87
CA THR A 201 13.64 20.63 2.87
C THR A 201 15.08 21.04 3.23
N GLU A 202 15.53 22.23 2.75
CA GLU A 202 16.87 22.75 3.07
C GLU A 202 17.13 22.83 4.58
N ASP A 203 16.11 23.23 5.36
CA ASP A 203 16.24 23.34 6.81
C ASP A 203 16.30 21.96 7.48
N ALA A 204 15.56 20.98 6.97
CA ALA A 204 15.62 19.61 7.46
C ALA A 204 17.00 18.97 7.20
N GLN A 205 17.59 19.24 6.02
CA GLN A 205 18.91 18.72 5.65
C GLN A 205 20.07 19.29 6.48
N LYS A 206 19.90 20.50 7.05
CA LYS A 206 20.90 21.13 7.94
C LYS A 206 20.88 20.54 9.37
N ARG A 207 19.86 19.75 9.71
CA ARG A 207 19.68 19.20 11.06
C ARG A 207 20.57 17.98 11.31
N PRO A 208 21.43 18.01 12.34
CA PRO A 208 22.35 16.91 12.62
C PRO A 208 21.66 15.68 13.22
N ASP A 209 20.44 15.84 13.74
CA ASP A 209 19.65 14.77 14.35
C ASP A 209 18.94 13.88 13.32
N ARG A 210 19.05 14.20 12.03
CA ARG A 210 18.29 13.55 10.95
C ARG A 210 19.18 13.05 9.81
N LYS A 211 18.76 11.95 9.21
CA LYS A 211 19.43 11.39 8.03
C LYS A 211 18.41 10.70 7.13
N LEU A 212 18.51 10.95 5.84
CA LEU A 212 17.74 10.27 4.81
C LEU A 212 18.64 9.32 4.02
N ILE A 213 18.18 8.09 3.90
CA ILE A 213 18.76 7.10 2.99
C ILE A 213 17.78 6.91 1.84
N ARG A 214 18.31 6.85 0.61
CA ARG A 214 17.53 6.55 -0.59
C ARG A 214 17.91 5.19 -1.12
N MET A 215 16.89 4.46 -1.58
CA MET A 215 17.06 3.18 -2.28
C MET A 215 16.25 3.19 -3.56
N ARG A 216 16.86 2.80 -4.65
CA ARG A 216 16.21 2.65 -5.93
C ARG A 216 15.67 1.23 -6.06
N THR A 217 14.63 1.06 -6.87
CA THR A 217 14.15 -0.27 -7.26
C THR A 217 15.26 -1.14 -7.84
N ALA A 218 16.12 -0.54 -8.68
CA ALA A 218 17.23 -1.23 -9.32
C ALA A 218 18.34 -1.69 -8.34
N ASP A 219 18.37 -1.16 -7.12
CA ASP A 219 19.35 -1.58 -6.11
C ASP A 219 19.02 -2.95 -5.51
N ASN A 220 17.79 -3.46 -5.72
CA ASN A 220 17.38 -4.78 -5.24
C ASN A 220 17.67 -5.88 -6.28
N PRO A 221 18.70 -6.72 -6.06
CA PRO A 221 19.10 -7.77 -7.00
C PRO A 221 18.14 -8.96 -7.07
N TRP A 222 17.20 -9.06 -6.14
CA TRP A 222 16.26 -10.19 -6.05
C TRP A 222 14.92 -9.96 -6.78
N LEU A 223 14.77 -8.82 -7.45
CA LEU A 223 13.58 -8.54 -8.24
C LEU A 223 13.55 -9.35 -9.54
N PRO A 224 12.36 -9.73 -10.03
CA PRO A 224 12.22 -10.30 -11.36
C PRO A 224 12.82 -9.37 -12.41
N PRO A 225 13.53 -9.91 -13.44
CA PRO A 225 14.20 -9.08 -14.45
C PRO A 225 13.29 -8.09 -15.18
N ASP A 226 12.02 -8.44 -15.37
CA ASP A 226 11.01 -7.65 -16.05
C ASP A 226 10.26 -6.66 -15.14
N PHE A 227 10.59 -6.61 -13.83
CA PHE A 227 9.84 -5.83 -12.84
C PHE A 227 9.83 -4.33 -13.15
N ILE A 228 10.98 -3.76 -13.44
CA ILE A 228 11.13 -2.33 -13.76
C ILE A 228 10.43 -2.01 -15.08
N GLU A 229 10.59 -2.87 -16.08
CA GLU A 229 9.93 -2.69 -17.37
C GLU A 229 8.39 -2.70 -17.24
N ARG A 230 7.86 -3.58 -16.40
CA ARG A 230 6.42 -3.63 -16.10
C ARG A 230 5.94 -2.36 -15.39
N LEU A 231 6.74 -1.79 -14.49
CA LEU A 231 6.39 -0.52 -13.85
C LEU A 231 6.35 0.61 -14.90
N GLN A 232 7.38 0.71 -15.74
CA GLN A 232 7.45 1.72 -16.81
C GLN A 232 6.28 1.62 -17.79
N ALA A 233 5.84 0.41 -18.10
CA ALA A 233 4.70 0.20 -18.98
C ALA A 233 3.34 0.56 -18.37
N ASN A 234 3.25 0.71 -17.04
CA ASN A 234 1.97 0.85 -16.33
C ASN A 234 1.86 2.10 -15.45
N TYR A 235 2.92 2.90 -15.34
CA TYR A 235 2.92 4.12 -14.56
C TYR A 235 3.20 5.36 -15.41
N ASP A 236 2.69 6.47 -14.95
CA ASP A 236 2.98 7.80 -15.44
C ASP A 236 4.46 8.14 -15.25
N PRO A 237 5.13 8.81 -16.23
CA PRO A 237 6.53 9.20 -16.11
C PRO A 237 6.86 10.03 -14.87
N SER A 238 5.96 10.92 -14.44
CA SER A 238 6.20 11.75 -13.25
C SER A 238 6.26 10.92 -11.97
N LEU A 239 5.50 9.83 -11.90
CA LEU A 239 5.50 8.92 -10.76
C LEU A 239 6.69 7.97 -10.75
N LEU A 240 7.29 7.68 -11.92
CA LEU A 240 8.42 6.76 -12.01
C LEU A 240 9.63 7.25 -11.21
N GLN A 241 9.83 8.57 -11.09
CA GLN A 241 10.90 9.13 -10.26
C GLN A 241 10.72 8.78 -8.77
N ALA A 242 9.49 8.87 -8.27
CA ALA A 242 9.19 8.45 -6.90
C ALA A 242 9.24 6.92 -6.75
N TYR A 243 8.64 6.20 -7.69
CA TYR A 243 8.41 4.76 -7.59
C TYR A 243 9.60 3.89 -7.94
N LEU A 244 10.51 4.39 -8.80
CA LEU A 244 11.75 3.68 -9.14
C LEU A 244 12.95 4.22 -8.39
N GLU A 245 13.07 5.55 -8.25
CA GLU A 245 14.27 6.20 -7.73
C GLU A 245 14.13 6.61 -6.25
N GLY A 246 12.95 6.48 -5.64
CA GLY A 246 12.71 6.96 -4.28
C GLY A 246 12.93 8.46 -4.13
N GLN A 247 12.74 9.24 -5.20
CA GLN A 247 12.93 10.69 -5.19
C GLN A 247 11.64 11.41 -4.82
N PHE A 248 11.78 12.53 -4.11
CA PHE A 248 10.67 13.45 -3.91
C PHE A 248 10.41 14.21 -5.22
N CYS A 249 9.22 14.10 -5.72
CA CYS A 249 8.78 14.84 -6.90
C CYS A 249 7.46 15.53 -6.63
N ASN A 250 7.21 16.62 -7.36
CA ASN A 250 5.95 17.32 -7.23
C ASN A 250 4.85 16.53 -7.95
N LEU A 251 3.95 15.94 -7.17
CA LEU A 251 2.80 15.19 -7.69
C LEU A 251 1.51 16.02 -7.69
N THR A 252 1.57 17.30 -7.27
CA THR A 252 0.39 18.07 -6.85
C THR A 252 0.27 19.46 -7.47
N THR A 253 1.10 19.84 -8.44
CA THR A 253 0.96 21.13 -9.12
C THR A 253 0.18 21.01 -10.42
N GLY A 254 -0.96 21.67 -10.51
CA GLY A 254 -1.74 21.80 -11.72
C GLY A 254 -2.95 20.86 -11.79
N GLN A 255 -3.28 20.42 -12.96
CA GLN A 255 -4.40 19.50 -13.24
C GLN A 255 -4.10 18.10 -12.71
N VAL A 256 -5.13 17.42 -12.19
CA VAL A 256 -5.02 16.03 -11.70
C VAL A 256 -4.68 15.08 -12.85
N TYR A 257 -5.20 15.37 -14.06
CA TYR A 257 -4.99 14.56 -15.26
C TYR A 257 -4.28 15.36 -16.35
N ASP A 258 -3.09 15.88 -16.04
CA ASP A 258 -2.26 16.72 -16.91
C ASP A 258 -1.81 16.03 -18.21
N ARG A 259 -1.91 14.71 -18.29
CA ARG A 259 -1.65 13.91 -19.50
C ARG A 259 -2.82 13.86 -20.46
N PHE A 260 -4.01 14.33 -20.04
CA PHE A 260 -5.15 14.34 -20.93
C PHE A 260 -4.98 15.39 -22.05
N ASP A 261 -5.05 14.92 -23.28
CA ASP A 261 -4.94 15.73 -24.49
C ASP A 261 -6.06 15.34 -25.48
N ARG A 262 -6.91 16.29 -25.82
CA ARG A 262 -8.04 16.02 -26.74
C ARG A 262 -7.61 15.44 -28.07
N SER A 263 -6.44 15.81 -28.58
CA SER A 263 -5.94 15.32 -29.85
C SER A 263 -5.54 13.85 -29.82
N LYS A 264 -5.14 13.34 -28.66
CA LYS A 264 -4.70 11.96 -28.44
C LYS A 264 -5.83 11.05 -27.92
N HIS A 265 -6.71 11.61 -27.06
CA HIS A 265 -7.62 10.81 -26.25
C HIS A 265 -9.08 10.84 -26.71
N ILE A 266 -9.47 11.77 -27.60
CA ILE A 266 -10.84 11.81 -28.10
C ILE A 266 -11.02 10.88 -29.28
N CYS A 267 -11.89 9.87 -29.12
CA CYS A 267 -12.35 9.01 -30.17
C CYS A 267 -13.61 9.62 -30.83
N ARG A 268 -13.51 10.00 -32.09
CA ARG A 268 -14.64 10.56 -32.85
C ARG A 268 -15.45 9.50 -33.58
N ASP A 269 -14.76 8.50 -34.08
CA ASP A 269 -15.35 7.39 -34.83
C ASP A 269 -15.26 6.14 -33.98
N LEU A 270 -16.34 5.78 -33.30
CA LEU A 270 -16.37 4.60 -32.43
C LEU A 270 -16.33 3.33 -33.28
N PRO A 271 -15.44 2.39 -32.97
CA PRO A 271 -15.47 1.06 -33.59
C PRO A 271 -16.73 0.30 -33.17
N ASP A 272 -17.11 -0.72 -33.94
CA ASP A 272 -18.13 -1.65 -33.47
C ASP A 272 -17.58 -2.49 -32.31
N VAL A 273 -18.23 -2.36 -31.17
CA VAL A 273 -17.87 -3.03 -29.91
C VAL A 273 -19.05 -3.79 -29.31
N SER A 274 -20.04 -4.14 -30.16
CA SER A 274 -21.28 -4.79 -29.73
C SER A 274 -21.06 -6.14 -29.04
N ASP A 275 -20.01 -6.85 -29.37
CA ASP A 275 -19.66 -8.15 -28.80
C ASP A 275 -18.83 -8.06 -27.50
N GLU A 276 -18.35 -6.87 -27.15
CA GLU A 276 -17.48 -6.69 -25.98
C GLU A 276 -18.31 -6.54 -24.70
N PRO A 277 -17.85 -7.14 -23.57
CA PRO A 277 -18.46 -6.90 -22.28
C PRO A 277 -18.36 -5.42 -21.88
N ILE A 278 -19.47 -4.84 -21.46
CA ILE A 278 -19.52 -3.48 -20.95
C ILE A 278 -18.89 -3.41 -19.55
N ARG A 279 -18.09 -2.40 -19.34
CA ARG A 279 -17.46 -2.06 -18.06
C ARG A 279 -18.03 -0.74 -17.56
N ALA A 280 -18.68 -0.76 -16.39
CA ALA A 280 -19.26 0.42 -15.77
C ALA A 280 -18.48 0.76 -14.48
N GLY A 281 -17.68 1.81 -14.52
CA GLY A 281 -17.13 2.43 -13.30
C GLY A 281 -18.23 3.28 -12.66
N ILE A 282 -18.47 3.15 -11.35
CA ILE A 282 -19.61 3.77 -10.68
C ILE A 282 -19.15 4.46 -9.40
N ASP A 283 -19.53 5.71 -9.24
CA ASP A 283 -19.39 6.49 -8.02
C ASP A 283 -20.76 6.70 -7.36
N PHE A 284 -20.93 6.15 -6.14
CA PHE A 284 -22.18 6.22 -5.38
C PHE A 284 -22.26 7.53 -4.58
N ASN A 285 -22.63 8.60 -5.23
CA ASN A 285 -22.92 9.87 -4.53
C ASN A 285 -24.42 10.14 -4.53
N ILE A 286 -25.04 10.05 -3.35
CA ILE A 286 -26.49 10.18 -3.18
C ILE A 286 -27.00 11.48 -3.81
N GLY A 287 -27.97 11.36 -4.75
CA GLY A 287 -28.53 12.48 -5.50
C GLY A 287 -27.69 12.95 -6.69
N ASN A 288 -26.49 12.41 -6.89
CA ASN A 288 -25.60 12.77 -8.01
C ASN A 288 -24.71 11.61 -8.42
N MET A 289 -25.30 10.42 -8.57
CA MET A 289 -24.54 9.24 -8.98
C MET A 289 -23.96 9.37 -10.38
N SER A 290 -22.75 8.91 -10.57
CA SER A 290 -22.02 9.00 -11.82
C SER A 290 -21.51 7.65 -12.28
N ALA A 291 -21.56 7.41 -13.59
CA ALA A 291 -20.97 6.23 -14.20
C ALA A 291 -20.25 6.54 -15.49
N VAL A 292 -19.05 6.00 -15.65
CA VAL A 292 -18.36 5.90 -16.93
C VAL A 292 -18.55 4.51 -17.51
N ILE A 293 -18.84 4.44 -18.81
CA ILE A 293 -19.15 3.19 -19.49
C ILE A 293 -18.14 2.98 -20.60
N GLY A 294 -17.47 1.84 -20.59
CA GLY A 294 -16.43 1.55 -21.56
C GLY A 294 -16.31 0.08 -21.92
N VAL A 295 -15.45 -0.19 -22.87
CA VAL A 295 -15.05 -1.51 -23.32
C VAL A 295 -13.53 -1.65 -23.26
N ARG A 296 -13.07 -2.86 -23.05
CA ARG A 296 -11.65 -3.17 -23.05
C ARG A 296 -11.24 -3.75 -24.39
N LEU A 297 -10.34 -3.09 -25.09
CA LEU A 297 -9.78 -3.51 -26.36
C LEU A 297 -8.31 -3.92 -26.12
N GLY A 298 -8.08 -5.20 -25.89
CA GLY A 298 -6.75 -5.70 -25.49
C GLY A 298 -6.27 -5.10 -24.17
N ASN A 299 -5.25 -4.23 -24.22
CA ASN A 299 -4.71 -3.54 -23.06
C ASN A 299 -5.14 -2.06 -22.95
N SER A 300 -6.12 -1.66 -23.76
CA SER A 300 -6.66 -0.29 -23.81
C SER A 300 -8.10 -0.25 -23.34
N LEU A 301 -8.52 0.90 -22.82
CA LEU A 301 -9.89 1.22 -22.43
C LEU A 301 -10.45 2.27 -23.40
N LEU A 302 -11.60 1.97 -23.99
CA LEU A 302 -12.39 2.93 -24.76
C LEU A 302 -13.67 3.24 -23.97
N LEU A 303 -13.82 4.47 -23.48
CA LEU A 303 -15.07 4.96 -22.91
C LEU A 303 -16.02 5.30 -24.04
N ILE A 304 -17.18 4.65 -24.03
CA ILE A 304 -18.19 4.72 -25.10
C ILE A 304 -19.45 5.48 -24.68
N ASP A 305 -19.68 5.66 -23.39
CA ASP A 305 -20.85 6.38 -22.85
C ASP A 305 -20.60 6.86 -21.43
N GLU A 306 -21.49 7.70 -20.93
CA GLU A 306 -21.46 8.25 -19.58
C GLU A 306 -22.87 8.51 -19.02
N ILE A 307 -23.03 8.46 -17.72
CA ILE A 307 -24.21 8.89 -17.00
C ILE A 307 -23.75 9.77 -15.83
N SER A 308 -24.32 10.96 -15.70
CA SER A 308 -24.04 11.86 -14.59
C SER A 308 -25.35 12.36 -13.99
N GLY A 309 -25.37 12.52 -12.65
CA GLY A 309 -26.53 13.09 -11.95
C GLY A 309 -27.70 12.12 -11.81
N ALA A 310 -27.49 10.82 -11.84
CA ALA A 310 -28.57 9.88 -11.53
C ALA A 310 -28.98 10.01 -10.06
N HIS A 311 -30.27 9.97 -9.80
CA HIS A 311 -30.82 10.23 -8.48
C HIS A 311 -30.45 9.15 -7.46
N ASP A 312 -30.49 7.89 -7.87
CA ASP A 312 -30.20 6.73 -7.04
C ASP A 312 -29.65 5.55 -7.88
N THR A 313 -29.27 4.49 -7.22
CA THR A 313 -28.68 3.30 -7.85
C THR A 313 -29.65 2.58 -8.76
N ASP A 314 -30.93 2.59 -8.45
CA ASP A 314 -31.98 1.93 -9.24
C ASP A 314 -32.14 2.65 -10.60
N ALA A 315 -32.24 3.99 -10.57
CA ALA A 315 -32.32 4.82 -11.78
C ALA A 315 -31.06 4.67 -12.64
N LEU A 316 -29.86 4.65 -12.00
CA LEU A 316 -28.59 4.45 -12.70
C LEU A 316 -28.55 3.08 -13.39
N ALA A 317 -28.86 2.02 -12.66
CA ALA A 317 -28.83 0.65 -13.18
C ALA A 317 -29.85 0.44 -14.31
N GLN A 318 -31.04 0.99 -14.15
CA GLN A 318 -32.09 0.95 -15.16
C GLN A 318 -31.64 1.66 -16.45
N GLU A 319 -31.04 2.83 -16.34
CA GLU A 319 -30.56 3.59 -17.52
C GLU A 319 -29.42 2.88 -18.23
N ILE A 320 -28.45 2.31 -17.51
CA ILE A 320 -27.36 1.49 -18.10
C ILE A 320 -27.97 0.28 -18.81
N ARG A 321 -28.91 -0.43 -18.19
CA ARG A 321 -29.54 -1.60 -18.79
C ARG A 321 -30.38 -1.24 -20.01
N ARG A 322 -31.07 -0.08 -19.99
CA ARG A 322 -31.83 0.43 -21.13
C ARG A 322 -30.93 0.71 -22.35
N ARG A 323 -29.75 1.29 -22.13
CA ARG A 323 -28.78 1.57 -23.22
C ARG A 323 -28.08 0.30 -23.72
N PHE A 324 -27.85 -0.68 -22.84
CA PHE A 324 -27.12 -1.92 -23.15
C PHE A 324 -27.95 -3.17 -22.75
N PRO A 325 -29.09 -3.43 -23.42
CA PRO A 325 -30.07 -4.42 -22.97
C PRO A 325 -29.56 -5.86 -23.00
N HIS A 326 -28.67 -6.19 -23.95
CA HIS A 326 -28.16 -7.55 -24.16
C HIS A 326 -26.72 -7.76 -23.73
N SER A 327 -26.03 -6.69 -23.37
CA SER A 327 -24.62 -6.76 -23.01
C SER A 327 -24.41 -7.35 -21.63
N ARG A 328 -23.33 -8.13 -21.50
CA ARG A 328 -22.80 -8.47 -20.18
C ARG A 328 -22.18 -7.22 -19.57
N ILE A 329 -22.62 -6.83 -18.38
CA ILE A 329 -22.15 -5.65 -17.68
C ILE A 329 -21.31 -6.05 -16.46
N LEU A 330 -20.07 -5.60 -16.43
CA LEU A 330 -19.14 -5.69 -15.30
C LEU A 330 -19.17 -4.36 -14.58
N ALA A 331 -19.66 -4.32 -13.34
CA ALA A 331 -19.75 -3.11 -12.54
C ALA A 331 -18.57 -2.98 -11.59
N TYR A 332 -17.90 -1.83 -11.63
CA TYR A 332 -16.76 -1.45 -10.80
C TYR A 332 -17.14 -0.28 -9.89
N PRO A 333 -18.01 -0.52 -8.90
CA PRO A 333 -18.44 0.54 -7.99
C PRO A 333 -17.39 0.80 -6.90
N ASP A 334 -17.57 1.93 -6.22
CA ASP A 334 -16.89 2.16 -4.96
C ASP A 334 -17.33 1.13 -3.89
N SER A 335 -16.51 0.94 -2.85
CA SER A 335 -16.79 -0.06 -1.81
C SER A 335 -17.88 0.37 -0.82
N SER A 336 -18.28 1.65 -0.79
CA SER A 336 -19.31 2.18 0.12
C SER A 336 -20.68 1.57 -0.20
N GLY A 337 -20.92 1.23 -1.46
CA GLY A 337 -22.15 0.58 -1.90
C GLY A 337 -22.41 -0.82 -1.33
N SER A 338 -21.44 -1.41 -0.63
CA SER A 338 -21.61 -2.65 0.13
C SER A 338 -22.15 -2.41 1.55
N ALA A 339 -22.13 -1.17 2.03
CA ALA A 339 -22.64 -0.82 3.35
C ALA A 339 -24.19 -0.78 3.36
N ARG A 340 -24.81 -1.32 4.40
CA ARG A 340 -26.26 -1.17 4.61
C ARG A 340 -26.58 0.24 5.06
N SER A 341 -27.44 0.93 4.34
CA SER A 341 -28.08 2.16 4.84
C SER A 341 -29.09 1.82 5.95
N THR A 342 -29.18 2.66 6.97
CA THR A 342 -30.16 2.50 8.06
C THR A 342 -31.62 2.56 7.57
N ASN A 343 -31.84 3.09 6.37
CA ASN A 343 -33.17 3.31 5.78
C ASN A 343 -33.50 2.37 4.60
N SER A 344 -32.61 1.44 4.21
CA SER A 344 -32.85 0.51 3.11
C SER A 344 -32.41 -0.90 3.47
N SER A 345 -33.25 -1.89 3.15
CA SER A 345 -32.95 -3.31 3.28
C SER A 345 -32.00 -3.83 2.18
N ARG A 346 -31.76 -3.04 1.12
CA ARG A 346 -30.93 -3.38 -0.04
C ARG A 346 -29.68 -2.53 -0.07
N THR A 347 -28.56 -3.13 -0.41
CA THR A 347 -27.31 -2.40 -0.67
C THR A 347 -27.27 -1.97 -2.12
N ASP A 348 -26.52 -0.89 -2.46
CA ASP A 348 -26.34 -0.44 -3.82
C ASP A 348 -25.80 -1.55 -4.73
N VAL A 349 -24.85 -2.33 -4.22
CA VAL A 349 -24.35 -3.52 -4.93
C VAL A 349 -25.45 -4.53 -5.20
N SER A 350 -26.34 -4.81 -4.22
CA SER A 350 -27.45 -5.76 -4.42
C SER A 350 -28.48 -5.26 -5.43
N ILE A 351 -28.64 -3.94 -5.58
CA ILE A 351 -29.47 -3.33 -6.61
C ILE A 351 -28.84 -3.58 -7.99
N LEU A 352 -27.55 -3.27 -8.18
CA LEU A 352 -26.85 -3.54 -9.44
C LEU A 352 -26.96 -5.02 -9.85
N GLU A 353 -26.74 -5.94 -8.91
CA GLU A 353 -26.86 -7.38 -9.14
C GLU A 353 -28.28 -7.80 -9.55
N SER A 354 -29.32 -7.14 -9.02
CA SER A 354 -30.71 -7.41 -9.44
C SER A 354 -31.03 -7.02 -10.87
N TYR A 355 -30.25 -6.10 -11.45
CA TYR A 355 -30.28 -5.78 -12.89
C TYR A 355 -29.36 -6.66 -13.74
N GLY A 356 -28.77 -7.69 -13.14
CA GLY A 356 -27.89 -8.64 -13.83
C GLY A 356 -26.48 -8.12 -14.09
N PHE A 357 -26.00 -7.16 -13.28
CA PHE A 357 -24.62 -6.69 -13.33
C PHE A 357 -23.70 -7.62 -12.54
N SER A 358 -22.51 -7.86 -13.07
CA SER A 358 -21.48 -8.66 -12.41
C SER A 358 -20.62 -7.72 -11.56
N ASN A 359 -20.78 -7.77 -10.24
CA ASN A 359 -20.04 -6.92 -9.32
C ASN A 359 -18.54 -7.27 -9.29
N GLN A 360 -17.70 -6.25 -9.47
CA GLN A 360 -16.24 -6.31 -9.45
C GLN A 360 -15.66 -5.40 -8.34
N SER A 361 -16.46 -4.97 -7.36
CA SER A 361 -15.99 -4.10 -6.28
C SER A 361 -14.89 -4.76 -5.46
N ALA A 362 -14.02 -3.93 -4.88
CA ALA A 362 -13.05 -4.35 -3.88
C ALA A 362 -13.68 -4.36 -2.48
N LYS A 363 -13.01 -4.98 -1.50
CA LYS A 363 -13.43 -4.94 -0.09
C LYS A 363 -13.32 -3.54 0.53
N SER A 364 -12.40 -2.72 0.01
CA SER A 364 -12.18 -1.33 0.41
C SER A 364 -11.83 -0.50 -0.81
N ASN A 365 -12.10 0.81 -0.74
CA ASN A 365 -11.71 1.73 -1.80
C ASN A 365 -10.18 1.80 -1.89
N PRO A 366 -9.63 1.74 -3.11
CA PRO A 366 -8.22 2.02 -3.30
C PRO A 366 -7.91 3.47 -2.91
N PRO A 367 -6.67 3.76 -2.47
CA PRO A 367 -6.24 5.13 -2.24
C PRO A 367 -6.49 6.03 -3.45
N VAL A 368 -6.95 7.27 -3.21
CA VAL A 368 -7.26 8.24 -4.28
C VAL A 368 -6.09 8.39 -5.24
N ARG A 369 -4.89 8.52 -4.70
CA ARG A 369 -3.67 8.63 -5.47
C ARG A 369 -3.43 7.45 -6.42
N ASP A 370 -3.64 6.23 -5.96
CA ASP A 370 -3.42 5.02 -6.78
C ASP A 370 -4.45 4.95 -7.92
N ARG A 371 -5.67 5.42 -7.68
CA ARG A 371 -6.70 5.58 -8.72
C ARG A 371 -6.28 6.59 -9.76
N VAL A 372 -5.85 7.79 -9.33
CA VAL A 372 -5.35 8.84 -10.21
C VAL A 372 -4.16 8.35 -11.02
N ALA A 373 -3.16 7.75 -10.35
CA ALA A 373 -1.98 7.21 -11.00
C ALA A 373 -2.30 6.15 -12.06
N SER A 374 -3.29 5.30 -11.80
CA SER A 374 -3.71 4.27 -12.74
C SER A 374 -4.37 4.87 -14.00
N VAL A 375 -5.17 5.93 -13.84
CA VAL A 375 -5.77 6.64 -14.98
C VAL A 375 -4.70 7.40 -15.76
N GLN A 376 -3.80 8.11 -15.10
CA GLN A 376 -2.67 8.80 -15.74
C GLN A 376 -1.81 7.84 -16.58
N ALA A 377 -1.56 6.63 -16.07
CA ALA A 377 -0.79 5.62 -16.81
C ALA A 377 -1.52 5.06 -18.04
N LEU A 378 -2.86 5.12 -18.08
CA LEU A 378 -3.62 4.81 -19.27
C LEU A 378 -3.67 5.98 -20.26
N LEU A 379 -3.69 7.21 -19.75
CA LEU A 379 -3.58 8.40 -20.59
C LEU A 379 -2.23 8.41 -21.32
N GLU A 380 -1.13 8.35 -20.58
CA GLU A 380 0.20 8.20 -21.19
C GLU A 380 1.16 7.55 -20.18
N ASN A 381 1.68 6.38 -20.51
CA ASN A 381 2.61 5.67 -19.63
C ASN A 381 4.07 6.11 -19.84
N GLY A 382 5.00 5.56 -19.05
CA GLY A 382 6.43 5.86 -19.12
C GLY A 382 7.11 5.49 -20.45
N LYS A 383 6.41 4.75 -21.33
CA LYS A 383 6.85 4.42 -22.69
C LYS A 383 6.23 5.34 -23.76
N GLY A 384 5.39 6.32 -23.35
CA GLY A 384 4.64 7.20 -24.24
C GLY A 384 3.42 6.53 -24.91
N GLU A 385 2.97 5.37 -24.41
CA GLU A 385 1.81 4.67 -24.96
C GLU A 385 0.51 5.26 -24.39
N VAL A 386 -0.43 5.54 -25.29
CA VAL A 386 -1.80 5.99 -24.97
C VAL A 386 -2.74 4.79 -25.02
N ARG A 387 -3.41 4.52 -23.91
CA ARG A 387 -4.28 3.36 -23.73
C ARG A 387 -5.70 3.69 -23.26
N LEU A 388 -5.99 4.96 -23.04
CA LEU A 388 -7.33 5.47 -22.72
C LEU A 388 -7.83 6.34 -23.86
N GLN A 389 -9.01 6.02 -24.38
CA GLN A 389 -9.74 6.88 -25.30
C GLN A 389 -11.15 7.13 -24.80
N VAL A 390 -11.71 8.29 -25.11
CA VAL A 390 -13.01 8.75 -24.67
C VAL A 390 -13.82 9.17 -25.88
N ALA A 391 -15.03 8.63 -26.03
CA ALA A 391 -15.94 9.04 -27.10
C ALA A 391 -16.26 10.54 -27.02
N ALA A 392 -16.29 11.19 -28.17
CA ALA A 392 -16.46 12.66 -28.25
C ALA A 392 -17.77 13.17 -27.61
N HIS A 393 -18.78 12.33 -27.44
CA HIS A 393 -20.03 12.68 -26.79
C HIS A 393 -20.01 12.53 -25.24
N CYS A 394 -18.99 11.90 -24.67
CA CYS A 394 -18.79 11.83 -23.21
C CYS A 394 -18.25 13.17 -22.67
N LYS A 395 -19.06 14.22 -22.81
CA LYS A 395 -18.64 15.61 -22.55
C LYS A 395 -18.27 15.84 -21.08
N ARG A 396 -19.02 15.23 -20.16
CA ARG A 396 -18.79 15.42 -18.73
C ARG A 396 -17.51 14.74 -18.26
N THR A 397 -17.24 13.54 -18.72
CA THR A 397 -15.96 12.85 -18.46
C THR A 397 -14.78 13.66 -18.99
N ILE A 398 -14.90 14.16 -20.24
CA ILE A 398 -13.86 15.00 -20.85
C ILE A 398 -13.62 16.25 -20.01
N GLU A 399 -14.68 16.97 -19.63
CA GLU A 399 -14.60 18.15 -18.79
C GLU A 399 -13.93 17.86 -17.44
N CYS A 400 -14.31 16.77 -16.78
CA CYS A 400 -13.72 16.36 -15.50
C CYS A 400 -12.23 16.05 -15.63
N LEU A 401 -11.82 15.35 -16.70
CA LEU A 401 -10.40 15.08 -16.97
C LEU A 401 -9.58 16.35 -17.23
N GLU A 402 -10.18 17.37 -17.83
CA GLU A 402 -9.50 18.62 -18.15
C GLU A 402 -9.42 19.59 -16.97
N LEU A 403 -10.46 19.63 -16.14
CA LEU A 403 -10.64 20.73 -15.19
C LEU A 403 -10.37 20.36 -13.73
N GLN A 404 -10.34 19.06 -13.38
CA GLN A 404 -10.01 18.70 -12.02
C GLN A 404 -8.57 19.09 -11.68
N SER A 405 -8.42 19.91 -10.63
CA SER A 405 -7.15 20.38 -10.12
C SER A 405 -6.83 19.79 -8.75
N TYR A 406 -5.60 19.95 -8.32
CA TYR A 406 -5.22 19.67 -6.93
C TYR A 406 -5.50 20.88 -6.04
N THR A 407 -5.91 20.60 -4.80
CA THR A 407 -5.95 21.61 -3.72
C THR A 407 -4.54 21.98 -3.28
N GLU A 408 -4.40 23.05 -2.50
CA GLU A 408 -3.12 23.41 -1.86
C GLU A 408 -2.57 22.30 -0.95
N ALA A 409 -3.44 21.46 -0.38
CA ALA A 409 -3.06 20.31 0.44
C ALA A 409 -2.54 19.12 -0.37
N GLY A 410 -2.67 19.15 -1.71
CA GLY A 410 -2.18 18.11 -2.60
C GLY A 410 -3.16 16.96 -2.84
N ASP A 411 -4.40 17.11 -2.45
CA ASP A 411 -5.47 16.16 -2.78
C ASP A 411 -6.27 16.68 -3.99
N PRO A 412 -6.83 15.79 -4.85
CA PRO A 412 -7.75 16.23 -5.89
C PRO A 412 -8.92 17.04 -5.31
N ASP A 413 -9.19 18.20 -5.92
CA ASP A 413 -10.28 19.07 -5.52
C ASP A 413 -11.63 18.36 -5.74
N LYS A 414 -12.47 18.37 -4.71
CA LYS A 414 -13.83 17.82 -4.74
C LYS A 414 -14.91 18.89 -4.70
N ASP A 415 -14.56 20.10 -4.30
CA ASP A 415 -15.52 21.21 -4.15
C ASP A 415 -15.98 21.75 -5.51
N ALA A 416 -15.14 21.65 -6.53
CA ALA A 416 -15.46 22.05 -7.90
C ALA A 416 -16.39 21.08 -8.64
N GLY A 417 -16.66 19.89 -8.08
CA GLY A 417 -17.58 18.89 -8.63
C GLY A 417 -17.08 18.17 -9.88
N TYR A 418 -15.77 18.18 -10.14
CA TYR A 418 -15.14 17.44 -11.24
C TYR A 418 -14.62 16.05 -10.82
N ASP A 419 -14.84 15.65 -9.59
CA ASP A 419 -14.33 14.41 -8.99
C ASP A 419 -15.16 13.18 -9.35
N HIS A 420 -16.49 13.28 -9.40
CA HIS A 420 -17.37 12.12 -9.51
C HIS A 420 -17.14 11.22 -10.72
N MET A 421 -17.01 11.80 -11.93
CA MET A 421 -16.73 11.03 -13.15
C MET A 421 -15.32 10.44 -13.10
N ASN A 422 -14.37 11.19 -12.57
CA ASN A 422 -12.99 10.79 -12.43
C ASN A 422 -12.82 9.70 -11.34
N ASP A 423 -13.58 9.77 -10.25
CA ASP A 423 -13.63 8.72 -9.23
C ASP A 423 -14.23 7.42 -9.81
N ALA A 424 -15.35 7.52 -10.54
CA ALA A 424 -15.95 6.40 -11.26
C ALA A 424 -14.95 5.74 -12.25
N LEU A 425 -14.25 6.55 -13.05
CA LEU A 425 -13.19 6.09 -13.94
C LEU A 425 -12.04 5.43 -13.16
N GLY A 426 -11.64 6.04 -12.06
CA GLY A 426 -10.57 5.55 -11.20
C GLY A 426 -10.85 4.17 -10.62
N TYR A 427 -12.08 3.89 -10.17
CA TYR A 427 -12.48 2.56 -9.68
C TYR A 427 -12.38 1.50 -10.77
N LEU A 428 -12.89 1.80 -11.98
CA LEU A 428 -12.80 0.90 -13.12
C LEU A 428 -11.34 0.62 -13.50
N VAL A 429 -10.55 1.68 -13.73
CA VAL A 429 -9.18 1.55 -14.23
C VAL A 429 -8.29 0.86 -13.21
N TYR A 430 -8.36 1.27 -11.95
CA TYR A 430 -7.58 0.64 -10.88
C TYR A 430 -7.85 -0.86 -10.81
N ARG A 431 -9.10 -1.28 -10.93
CA ARG A 431 -9.49 -2.67 -10.77
C ARG A 431 -9.16 -3.54 -11.99
N ASP A 432 -9.37 -3.03 -13.20
CA ASP A 432 -9.26 -3.81 -14.42
C ASP A 432 -7.89 -3.70 -15.11
N PHE A 433 -7.13 -2.63 -14.87
CA PHE A 433 -5.88 -2.32 -15.57
C PHE A 433 -4.66 -2.15 -14.67
N SER A 434 -4.83 -1.83 -13.36
CA SER A 434 -3.69 -1.51 -12.51
C SER A 434 -2.92 -2.74 -12.07
N MET A 435 -1.59 -2.66 -12.14
CA MET A 435 -0.69 -3.65 -11.54
C MET A 435 -0.70 -3.63 -10.01
N LEU A 436 -1.06 -2.51 -9.39
CA LEU A 436 -1.15 -2.40 -7.93
C LEU A 436 -2.20 -3.35 -7.37
N HIS A 437 -3.33 -3.50 -8.08
CA HIS A 437 -4.38 -4.44 -7.71
C HIS A 437 -3.94 -5.90 -7.78
N ALA A 438 -3.09 -6.26 -8.75
CA ALA A 438 -2.57 -7.63 -8.88
C ALA A 438 -1.74 -8.08 -7.67
N ARG A 439 -1.18 -7.14 -6.88
CA ARG A 439 -0.46 -7.43 -5.63
C ARG A 439 -1.39 -7.68 -4.44
N ALA A 440 -2.45 -6.90 -4.30
CA ALA A 440 -3.43 -7.07 -3.21
C ALA A 440 -4.20 -8.41 -3.27
N GLY A 441 -4.30 -9.04 -4.46
CA GLY A 441 -5.02 -10.30 -4.66
C GLY A 441 -4.14 -11.56 -4.70
N ARG A 442 -2.81 -11.44 -4.69
CA ARG A 442 -1.86 -12.56 -4.74
C ARG A 442 -0.99 -12.66 -3.49
N SER A 443 -1.59 -12.66 -2.34
CA SER A 443 -0.98 -13.17 -1.11
C SER A 443 -1.15 -14.70 -1.05
N THR A 444 -0.76 -15.40 -2.11
CA THR A 444 -0.62 -16.85 -2.10
C THR A 444 0.79 -17.20 -2.49
N GLY A 445 1.65 -17.40 -1.48
CA GLY A 445 2.76 -18.35 -1.55
C GLY A 445 3.87 -18.04 -2.55
N ILE A 446 4.37 -16.81 -2.65
CA ILE A 446 5.70 -16.60 -3.21
C ILE A 446 6.66 -16.52 -2.00
N ARG A 447 7.37 -17.62 -1.77
CA ARG A 447 8.58 -17.58 -0.94
C ARG A 447 9.50 -16.56 -1.62
N LEU A 448 9.70 -15.43 -0.96
CA LEU A 448 10.72 -14.46 -1.35
C LEU A 448 12.07 -15.10 -0.95
N TYR A 449 12.80 -15.56 -1.95
CA TYR A 449 14.21 -15.88 -1.82
C TYR A 449 15.03 -14.60 -1.63
#